data_a530b47f336b17abf12117145f7b2f10
#
_entry.id   a530b47f336b17abf12117145f7b2f10
#
_cell.length_a   1.000
_cell.length_b   1.000
_cell.length_c   1.000
_cell.angle_alpha   90.00
_cell.angle_beta   90.00
_cell.angle_gamma   90.00
#
_symmetry.space_group_name_H-M   'P 1'
#
loop_
_entity.id
_entity.type
_entity.pdbx_description
1 polymer ?
#
loop_
_entity_poly.entity_id
_entity_poly.type
_entity_poly.pdbx_seq_one_letter_code
_entity_poly.pdbx_strand_id
1 'polypeptide(L)'
;MLEDAESVRGTAEDLDPATLSAIVELLVGARRVYVFGARGSFGLALILAIGLRLLLSDARLLNQIGGDLPDQLLDMSDNDVLVAISFRRVDRAAVDVLKHADRVGATTVGIGDHLSSPVARTASRMLVARLGQLRLMPSYAVGASLVNAVATAVSVRRRGESAPHLRAAEQLWDDFGTYAEK
;
A
#
# COMPACT_ATOMS: atom_id res chain seq x y z
N MET A 1 -20.27 10.68 3.48
CA MET A 1 -19.68 11.59 2.47
C MET A 1 -19.11 12.86 3.11
N LEU A 2 -19.88 13.72 3.82
CA LEU A 2 -19.31 14.91 4.47
C LEU A 2 -18.27 14.54 5.54
N GLU A 3 -18.57 13.56 6.37
CA GLU A 3 -17.64 13.02 7.37
C GLU A 3 -16.38 12.40 6.72
N ASP A 4 -16.51 11.75 5.56
CA ASP A 4 -15.37 11.21 4.82
C ASP A 4 -14.48 12.34 4.27
N ALA A 5 -15.09 13.42 3.75
CA ALA A 5 -14.35 14.58 3.28
C ALA A 5 -13.55 15.25 4.42
N GLU A 6 -14.15 15.32 5.61
CA GLU A 6 -13.49 15.80 6.84
C GLU A 6 -12.31 14.92 7.23
N SER A 7 -12.50 13.59 7.20
CA SER A 7 -11.47 12.60 7.50
C SER A 7 -10.30 12.68 6.51
N VAL A 8 -10.60 12.84 5.21
CA VAL A 8 -9.57 13.03 4.17
C VAL A 8 -8.80 14.31 4.39
N ARG A 9 -9.49 15.44 4.63
CA ARG A 9 -8.84 16.73 4.91
C ARG A 9 -7.96 16.65 6.14
N GLY A 10 -8.48 16.17 7.28
CA GLY A 10 -7.71 16.06 8.50
C GLY A 10 -6.52 15.11 8.37
N THR A 11 -6.63 14.05 7.56
CA THR A 11 -5.49 13.17 7.24
C THR A 11 -4.44 13.91 6.43
N ALA A 12 -4.84 14.72 5.45
CA ALA A 12 -3.91 15.49 4.63
C ALA A 12 -3.19 16.58 5.44
N GLU A 13 -3.87 17.21 6.40
CA GLU A 13 -3.31 18.21 7.32
C GLU A 13 -2.29 17.58 8.30
N ASP A 14 -2.54 16.33 8.76
CA ASP A 14 -1.65 15.63 9.70
C ASP A 14 -0.51 14.88 9.01
N LEU A 15 -0.60 14.65 7.71
CA LEU A 15 0.40 13.89 6.96
C LEU A 15 1.72 14.67 6.93
N ASP A 16 2.73 14.13 7.63
CA ASP A 16 4.08 14.69 7.58
C ASP A 16 4.72 14.42 6.20
N PRO A 17 5.04 15.50 5.42
CA PRO A 17 5.65 15.35 4.11
C PRO A 17 7.01 14.62 4.15
N ALA A 18 7.78 14.76 5.23
CA ALA A 18 9.06 14.08 5.37
C ALA A 18 8.88 12.57 5.52
N THR A 19 7.89 12.14 6.31
CA THR A 19 7.53 10.73 6.46
C THR A 19 7.05 10.13 5.13
N LEU A 20 6.19 10.83 4.40
CA LEU A 20 5.73 10.38 3.08
C LEU A 20 6.90 10.27 2.09
N SER A 21 7.77 11.29 2.04
CA SER A 21 8.95 11.28 1.17
C SER A 21 9.89 10.12 1.50
N ALA A 22 10.17 9.86 2.78
CA ALA A 22 11.00 8.75 3.20
C ALA A 22 10.40 7.39 2.77
N ILE A 23 9.08 7.21 2.90
CA ILE A 23 8.40 5.99 2.44
C ILE A 23 8.50 5.86 0.92
N VAL A 24 8.32 6.94 0.16
CA VAL A 24 8.46 6.92 -1.30
C VAL A 24 9.86 6.49 -1.71
N GLU A 25 10.92 7.00 -1.09
CA GLU A 25 12.30 6.59 -1.38
C GLU A 25 12.52 5.10 -1.07
N LEU A 26 11.97 4.58 0.03
CA LEU A 26 12.01 3.15 0.35
C LEU A 26 11.34 2.30 -0.75
N LEU A 27 10.14 2.71 -1.21
CA LEU A 27 9.41 1.99 -2.26
C LEU A 27 10.15 2.00 -3.60
N VAL A 28 10.73 3.14 -3.97
CA VAL A 28 11.48 3.31 -5.22
C VAL A 28 12.79 2.54 -5.21
N GLY A 29 13.48 2.50 -4.07
CA GLY A 29 14.76 1.80 -3.90
C GLY A 29 14.65 0.29 -3.69
N ALA A 30 13.46 -0.24 -3.42
CA ALA A 30 13.27 -1.66 -3.13
C ALA A 30 13.52 -2.56 -4.34
N ARG A 31 14.13 -3.73 -4.11
CA ARG A 31 14.16 -4.81 -5.10
C ARG A 31 12.74 -5.25 -5.48
N ARG A 32 11.90 -5.38 -4.45
CA ARG A 32 10.49 -5.77 -4.59
C ARG A 32 9.64 -5.10 -3.53
N VAL A 33 8.44 -4.69 -3.89
CA VAL A 33 7.45 -4.18 -2.95
C VAL A 33 6.31 -5.20 -2.80
N TYR A 34 6.12 -5.70 -1.59
CA TYR A 34 4.97 -6.50 -1.23
C TYR A 34 3.88 -5.59 -0.63
N VAL A 35 2.64 -5.80 -1.04
CA VAL A 35 1.50 -5.06 -0.50
C VAL A 35 0.51 -6.05 0.08
N PHE A 36 0.17 -5.90 1.35
CA PHE A 36 -0.77 -6.75 2.07
C PHE A 36 -1.93 -5.96 2.65
N GLY A 37 -3.11 -6.52 2.55
CA GLY A 37 -4.30 -6.09 3.26
C GLY A 37 -5.29 -7.24 3.35
N ALA A 38 -5.92 -7.40 4.50
CA ALA A 38 -6.91 -8.45 4.71
C ALA A 38 -8.31 -7.87 4.79
N ARG A 39 -9.32 -8.70 4.49
CA ARG A 39 -10.74 -8.34 4.59
C ARG A 39 -11.07 -7.05 3.83
N GLY A 40 -11.64 -6.02 4.47
CA GLY A 40 -11.95 -4.74 3.83
C GLY A 40 -10.72 -3.94 3.38
N SER A 41 -9.57 -4.12 4.03
CA SER A 41 -8.32 -3.49 3.60
C SER A 41 -7.69 -4.14 2.36
N PHE A 42 -8.18 -5.32 1.93
CA PHE A 42 -7.70 -5.98 0.72
C PHE A 42 -7.93 -5.12 -0.53
N GLY A 43 -9.10 -4.45 -0.62
CA GLY A 43 -9.38 -3.53 -1.73
C GLY A 43 -8.38 -2.38 -1.83
N LEU A 44 -7.95 -1.83 -0.70
CA LEU A 44 -6.92 -0.78 -0.66
C LEU A 44 -5.54 -1.32 -1.07
N ALA A 45 -5.19 -2.51 -0.60
CA ALA A 45 -3.94 -3.19 -0.98
C ALA A 45 -3.91 -3.49 -2.49
N LEU A 46 -5.03 -3.93 -3.05
CA LEU A 46 -5.18 -4.16 -4.50
C LEU A 46 -4.99 -2.87 -5.30
N ILE A 47 -5.65 -1.78 -4.91
CA ILE A 47 -5.51 -0.46 -5.57
C ILE A 47 -4.04 -0.02 -5.55
N LEU A 48 -3.38 -0.08 -4.39
CA LEU A 48 -1.98 0.31 -4.26
C LEU A 48 -1.06 -0.58 -5.11
N ALA A 49 -1.24 -1.90 -5.04
CA ALA A 49 -0.42 -2.85 -5.79
C ALA A 49 -0.56 -2.67 -7.31
N ILE A 50 -1.77 -2.41 -7.82
CA ILE A 50 -2.00 -2.11 -9.24
C ILE A 50 -1.25 -0.84 -9.64
N GLY A 51 -1.38 0.25 -8.86
CA GLY A 51 -0.67 1.49 -9.12
C GLY A 51 0.85 1.32 -9.10
N LEU A 52 1.38 0.61 -8.11
CA LEU A 52 2.82 0.37 -8.00
C LEU A 52 3.37 -0.54 -9.10
N ARG A 53 2.60 -1.51 -9.62
CA ARG A 53 3.02 -2.35 -10.75
C ARG A 53 3.30 -1.56 -12.03
N LEU A 54 2.60 -0.47 -12.24
CA LEU A 54 2.83 0.40 -13.40
C LEU A 54 4.07 1.29 -13.25
N LEU A 55 4.55 1.45 -12.01
CA LEU A 55 5.61 2.39 -11.67
C LEU A 55 6.92 1.72 -11.26
N LEU A 56 6.84 0.50 -10.72
CA LEU A 56 7.97 -0.26 -10.17
C LEU A 56 8.15 -1.57 -10.94
N SER A 57 9.37 -2.08 -10.94
CA SER A 57 9.72 -3.31 -11.66
C SER A 57 9.11 -4.58 -11.07
N ASP A 58 8.92 -4.64 -9.74
CA ASP A 58 8.31 -5.78 -9.06
C ASP A 58 7.47 -5.33 -7.86
N ALA A 59 6.16 -5.24 -8.04
CA ALA A 59 5.20 -4.98 -6.97
C ALA A 59 4.17 -6.11 -6.89
N ARG A 60 4.06 -6.76 -5.74
CA ARG A 60 3.25 -7.96 -5.53
C ARG A 60 2.17 -7.74 -4.49
N LEU A 61 0.93 -8.07 -4.86
CA LEU A 61 -0.18 -8.16 -3.92
C LEU A 61 -0.11 -9.51 -3.20
N LEU A 62 0.03 -9.49 -1.89
CA LEU A 62 -0.16 -10.66 -1.04
C LEU A 62 -1.64 -10.85 -0.75
N ASN A 63 -2.10 -12.09 -0.77
CA ASN A 63 -3.50 -12.42 -0.51
C ASN A 63 -3.61 -13.70 0.32
N GLN A 64 -4.81 -13.94 0.86
CA GLN A 64 -5.13 -15.13 1.66
C GLN A 64 -6.00 -16.14 0.88
N ILE A 65 -6.17 -15.92 -0.42
CA ILE A 65 -6.98 -16.78 -1.29
C ILE A 65 -6.19 -18.06 -1.52
N GLY A 66 -6.77 -19.20 -1.21
CA GLY A 66 -6.10 -20.50 -1.35
C GLY A 66 -5.25 -20.95 -0.16
N GLY A 67 -5.05 -20.09 0.86
CA GLY A 67 -4.33 -20.46 2.08
C GLY A 67 -2.80 -20.47 1.95
N ASP A 68 -2.26 -19.97 0.83
CA ASP A 68 -0.83 -19.98 0.47
C ASP A 68 -0.06 -18.70 0.87
N LEU A 69 -0.62 -17.88 1.73
CA LEU A 69 0.03 -16.63 2.16
C LEU A 69 1.49 -16.83 2.64
N PRO A 70 1.83 -17.86 3.43
CA PRO A 70 3.23 -18.10 3.81
C PRO A 70 4.14 -18.37 2.60
N ASP A 71 3.63 -19.10 1.60
CA ASP A 71 4.41 -19.46 0.41
C ASP A 71 4.75 -18.24 -0.45
N GLN A 72 3.85 -17.23 -0.46
CA GLN A 72 4.08 -15.97 -1.15
C GLN A 72 5.21 -15.13 -0.53
N LEU A 73 5.67 -15.47 0.67
CA LEU A 73 6.74 -14.78 1.42
C LEU A 73 8.11 -15.46 1.33
N LEU A 74 8.22 -16.64 0.70
CA LEU A 74 9.45 -17.45 0.66
C LEU A 74 10.67 -16.68 0.12
N ASP A 75 10.47 -15.83 -0.89
CA ASP A 75 11.55 -15.08 -1.55
C ASP A 75 11.79 -13.69 -0.93
N MET A 76 11.11 -13.35 0.18
CA MET A 76 11.30 -12.05 0.83
C MET A 76 12.68 -11.94 1.47
N SER A 77 13.33 -10.79 1.31
CA SER A 77 14.68 -10.52 1.79
C SER A 77 14.81 -9.10 2.35
N ASP A 78 16.00 -8.77 2.85
CA ASP A 78 16.38 -7.46 3.39
C ASP A 78 16.35 -6.30 2.36
N ASN A 79 16.37 -6.63 1.06
CA ASN A 79 16.27 -5.66 -0.03
C ASN A 79 14.83 -5.35 -0.45
N ASP A 80 13.85 -5.88 0.26
CA ASP A 80 12.44 -5.73 -0.05
C ASP A 80 11.73 -4.77 0.91
N VAL A 81 10.58 -4.28 0.49
CA VAL A 81 9.68 -3.49 1.32
C VAL A 81 8.32 -4.19 1.40
N LEU A 82 7.78 -4.31 2.60
CA LEU A 82 6.40 -4.73 2.84
C LEU A 82 5.54 -3.55 3.26
N VAL A 83 4.47 -3.27 2.53
CA VAL A 83 3.40 -2.35 2.92
C VAL A 83 2.21 -3.15 3.45
N ALA A 84 1.89 -3.02 4.73
CA ALA A 84 0.73 -3.67 5.35
C ALA A 84 -0.35 -2.64 5.67
N ILE A 85 -1.53 -2.82 5.07
CA ILE A 85 -2.69 -1.94 5.26
C ILE A 85 -3.69 -2.63 6.18
N SER A 86 -3.96 -2.05 7.34
CA SER A 86 -4.93 -2.61 8.27
C SER A 86 -5.52 -1.54 9.17
N PHE A 87 -6.83 -1.41 9.09
CA PHE A 87 -7.64 -0.55 9.94
C PHE A 87 -8.31 -1.36 11.03
N ARG A 88 -8.91 -0.70 12.00
CA ARG A 88 -9.62 -1.30 13.11
C ARG A 88 -10.85 -2.13 12.61
N ARG A 89 -11.01 -3.39 12.95
CA ARG A 89 -10.16 -4.20 13.83
C ARG A 89 -9.02 -4.82 13.04
N VAL A 90 -7.81 -4.71 13.59
CA VAL A 90 -6.60 -5.21 12.93
C VAL A 90 -6.69 -6.73 12.73
N ASP A 91 -6.49 -7.18 11.51
CA ASP A 91 -6.39 -8.60 11.18
C ASP A 91 -5.04 -9.15 11.65
N ARG A 92 -5.05 -10.37 12.21
CA ARG A 92 -3.84 -11.00 12.74
C ARG A 92 -2.79 -11.22 11.67
N ALA A 93 -3.21 -11.62 10.47
CA ALA A 93 -2.28 -11.85 9.37
C ALA A 93 -1.48 -10.59 8.99
N ALA A 94 -2.05 -9.38 9.15
CA ALA A 94 -1.31 -8.14 8.91
C ALA A 94 -0.12 -7.98 9.88
N VAL A 95 -0.27 -8.40 11.12
CA VAL A 95 0.81 -8.40 12.11
C VAL A 95 1.81 -9.52 11.83
N ASP A 96 1.33 -10.70 11.44
CA ASP A 96 2.17 -11.86 11.20
C ASP A 96 3.09 -11.66 9.97
N VAL A 97 2.57 -11.06 8.87
CA VAL A 97 3.42 -10.72 7.70
C VAL A 97 4.43 -9.63 8.02
N LEU A 98 4.07 -8.61 8.84
CA LEU A 98 5.01 -7.59 9.30
C LEU A 98 6.14 -8.19 10.15
N LYS A 99 5.82 -9.09 11.08
CA LYS A 99 6.82 -9.78 11.90
C LYS A 99 7.73 -10.69 11.06
N HIS A 100 7.19 -11.31 10.00
CA HIS A 100 8.01 -12.09 9.10
C HIS A 100 8.98 -11.20 8.33
N ALA A 101 8.50 -10.09 7.75
CA ALA A 101 9.31 -9.12 7.03
C ALA A 101 10.45 -8.57 7.91
N ASP A 102 10.14 -8.17 9.13
CA ASP A 102 11.15 -7.69 10.10
C ASP A 102 12.21 -8.77 10.38
N ARG A 103 11.80 -10.04 10.56
CA ARG A 103 12.72 -11.16 10.83
C ARG A 103 13.70 -11.43 9.69
N VAL A 104 13.28 -11.23 8.44
CA VAL A 104 14.16 -11.40 7.25
C VAL A 104 14.90 -10.12 6.87
N GLY A 105 14.75 -9.05 7.66
CA GLY A 105 15.41 -7.76 7.46
C GLY A 105 14.73 -6.83 6.46
N ALA A 106 13.57 -7.21 5.91
CA ALA A 106 12.83 -6.35 4.99
C ALA A 106 12.29 -5.10 5.69
N THR A 107 12.29 -3.98 4.99
CA THR A 107 11.72 -2.74 5.53
C THR A 107 10.19 -2.81 5.54
N THR A 108 9.58 -2.36 6.63
CA THR A 108 8.14 -2.45 6.82
C THR A 108 7.46 -1.09 6.91
N VAL A 109 6.35 -0.94 6.20
CA VAL A 109 5.50 0.24 6.19
C VAL A 109 4.08 -0.16 6.60
N GLY A 110 3.53 0.47 7.63
CA GLY A 110 2.14 0.32 8.04
C GLY A 110 1.27 1.45 7.49
N ILE A 111 0.06 1.12 7.09
CA ILE A 111 -1.01 2.09 6.84
C ILE A 111 -2.22 1.70 7.70
N GLY A 112 -2.67 2.60 8.56
CA GLY A 112 -3.75 2.31 9.50
C GLY A 112 -4.34 3.56 10.12
N ASP A 113 -5.14 3.39 11.18
CA ASP A 113 -5.95 4.46 11.76
C ASP A 113 -5.39 5.07 13.05
N HIS A 114 -4.37 4.47 13.68
CA HIS A 114 -3.74 5.06 14.86
C HIS A 114 -2.37 4.45 15.20
N LEU A 115 -1.52 5.24 15.85
CA LEU A 115 -0.13 4.88 16.22
C LEU A 115 -0.04 3.81 17.32
N SER A 116 -1.10 3.59 18.10
CA SER A 116 -1.12 2.52 19.12
C SER A 116 -1.63 1.17 18.57
N SER A 117 -1.87 1.06 17.27
CA SER A 117 -2.33 -0.19 16.64
C SER A 117 -1.23 -1.27 16.67
N PRO A 118 -1.60 -2.56 16.63
CA PRO A 118 -0.62 -3.63 16.48
C PRO A 118 0.26 -3.47 15.22
N VAL A 119 -0.29 -2.96 14.11
CA VAL A 119 0.46 -2.67 12.89
C VAL A 119 1.50 -1.57 13.14
N ALA A 120 1.11 -0.47 13.77
CA ALA A 120 2.02 0.64 14.07
C ALA A 120 3.16 0.27 15.01
N ARG A 121 2.91 -0.67 15.96
CA ARG A 121 3.96 -1.17 16.85
C ARG A 121 4.94 -2.14 16.21
N THR A 122 4.60 -2.68 15.04
CA THR A 122 5.43 -3.68 14.34
C THR A 122 6.12 -3.09 13.11
N ALA A 123 5.47 -2.15 12.42
CA ALA A 123 6.04 -1.51 11.23
C ALA A 123 7.13 -0.50 11.60
N SER A 124 8.19 -0.43 10.78
CA SER A 124 9.29 0.53 10.95
C SER A 124 8.92 1.96 10.52
N ARG A 125 7.91 2.10 9.68
CA ARG A 125 7.30 3.39 9.26
C ARG A 125 5.79 3.28 9.26
N MET A 126 5.10 4.39 9.52
CA MET A 126 3.64 4.37 9.61
C MET A 126 3.03 5.59 8.92
N LEU A 127 2.00 5.37 8.12
CA LEU A 127 1.07 6.39 7.66
C LEU A 127 -0.26 6.21 8.39
N VAL A 128 -0.74 7.28 8.97
CA VAL A 128 -1.99 7.27 9.76
C VAL A 128 -3.10 7.98 8.98
N ALA A 129 -4.20 7.29 8.77
CA ALA A 129 -5.43 7.85 8.21
C ALA A 129 -6.42 8.13 9.33
N ARG A 130 -6.92 9.35 9.44
CA ARG A 130 -7.99 9.70 10.39
C ARG A 130 -9.30 9.04 9.96
N LEU A 131 -9.68 7.95 10.61
CA LEU A 131 -11.04 7.44 10.48
C LEU A 131 -12.00 8.31 11.29
N GLY A 132 -13.16 8.63 10.71
CA GLY A 132 -14.26 9.24 11.44
C GLY A 132 -14.82 8.34 12.54
N GLN A 133 -16.09 8.54 12.90
CA GLN A 133 -16.73 7.76 13.96
C GLN A 133 -16.67 6.25 13.72
N LEU A 134 -16.47 5.49 14.80
CA LEU A 134 -16.49 4.03 14.78
C LEU A 134 -17.86 3.54 14.35
N ARG A 135 -17.94 2.94 13.17
CA ARG A 135 -19.13 2.29 12.62
C ARG A 135 -18.89 0.79 12.49
N LEU A 136 -19.96 0.03 12.38
CA LEU A 136 -19.89 -1.41 12.10
C LEU A 136 -19.07 -1.70 10.82
N MET A 137 -19.28 -0.87 9.78
CA MET A 137 -18.50 -0.86 8.55
C MET A 137 -17.76 0.47 8.47
N PRO A 138 -16.41 0.47 8.61
CA PRO A 138 -15.62 1.69 8.48
C PRO A 138 -15.68 2.21 7.03
N SER A 139 -15.62 3.53 6.86
CA SER A 139 -15.39 4.10 5.54
C SER A 139 -13.94 3.91 5.14
N TYR A 140 -13.72 3.42 3.92
CA TYR A 140 -12.39 3.29 3.34
C TYR A 140 -11.98 4.49 2.46
N ALA A 141 -12.80 5.55 2.39
CA ALA A 141 -12.53 6.72 1.55
C ALA A 141 -11.18 7.37 1.86
N VAL A 142 -10.89 7.57 3.15
CA VAL A 142 -9.61 8.14 3.57
C VAL A 142 -8.43 7.19 3.28
N GLY A 143 -8.63 5.89 3.47
CA GLY A 143 -7.63 4.88 3.11
C GLY A 143 -7.34 4.88 1.61
N ALA A 144 -8.37 4.97 0.76
CA ALA A 144 -8.22 5.07 -0.69
C ALA A 144 -7.48 6.36 -1.09
N SER A 145 -7.83 7.50 -0.49
CA SER A 145 -7.12 8.76 -0.71
C SER A 145 -5.64 8.66 -0.35
N LEU A 146 -5.31 8.02 0.78
CA LEU A 146 -3.94 7.87 1.24
C LEU A 146 -3.11 6.94 0.34
N VAL A 147 -3.64 5.78 -0.07
CA VAL A 147 -2.93 4.88 -1.00
C VAL A 147 -2.75 5.52 -2.38
N ASN A 148 -3.72 6.33 -2.85
CA ASN A 148 -3.57 7.11 -4.07
C ASN A 148 -2.49 8.19 -3.93
N ALA A 149 -2.40 8.86 -2.79
CA ALA A 149 -1.34 9.84 -2.52
C ALA A 149 0.05 9.18 -2.56
N VAL A 150 0.22 7.99 -1.97
CA VAL A 150 1.46 7.21 -2.03
C VAL A 150 1.81 6.85 -3.47
N ALA A 151 0.88 6.27 -4.24
CA ALA A 151 1.11 5.90 -5.63
C ALA A 151 1.44 7.13 -6.50
N THR A 152 0.74 8.25 -6.30
CA THR A 152 1.02 9.51 -7.00
C THR A 152 2.41 10.04 -6.66
N ALA A 153 2.81 10.01 -5.39
CA ALA A 153 4.14 10.46 -4.97
C ALA A 153 5.26 9.59 -5.58
N VAL A 154 5.07 8.26 -5.66
CA VAL A 154 5.97 7.35 -6.37
C VAL A 154 6.03 7.69 -7.85
N SER A 155 4.89 7.96 -8.50
CA SER A 155 4.82 8.36 -9.92
C SER A 155 5.60 9.67 -10.18
N VAL A 156 5.44 10.67 -9.32
CA VAL A 156 6.18 11.94 -9.41
C VAL A 156 7.68 11.71 -9.25
N ARG A 157 8.08 10.91 -8.27
CA ARG A 157 9.48 10.60 -7.99
C ARG A 157 10.16 9.82 -9.13
N ARG A 158 9.43 8.95 -9.79
CA ARG A 158 9.90 8.17 -10.95
C ARG A 158 9.56 8.77 -12.31
N ARG A 159 9.19 10.04 -12.35
CA ARG A 159 8.85 10.71 -13.62
C ARG A 159 10.01 10.60 -14.62
N GLY A 160 9.74 10.00 -15.77
CA GLY A 160 10.73 9.71 -16.82
C GLY A 160 11.30 8.29 -16.78
N GLU A 161 11.56 7.72 -15.61
CA GLU A 161 12.09 6.35 -15.47
C GLU A 161 11.01 5.29 -15.75
N SER A 162 9.76 5.54 -15.35
CA SER A 162 8.61 4.63 -15.58
C SER A 162 8.00 4.76 -16.98
N ALA A 163 8.36 5.76 -17.76
CA ALA A 163 7.76 6.02 -19.07
C ALA A 163 7.90 4.85 -20.08
N PRO A 164 9.03 4.12 -20.17
CA PRO A 164 9.11 2.92 -21.02
C PRO A 164 8.16 1.81 -20.57
N HIS A 165 8.05 1.59 -19.27
CA HIS A 165 7.18 0.57 -18.68
C HIS A 165 5.69 0.89 -18.91
N LEU A 166 5.31 2.15 -18.73
CA LEU A 166 3.95 2.62 -19.02
C LEU A 166 3.58 2.45 -20.49
N ARG A 167 4.48 2.81 -21.44
CA ARG A 167 4.24 2.59 -22.86
C ARG A 167 4.07 1.11 -23.20
N ALA A 168 4.86 0.23 -22.60
CA ALA A 168 4.70 -1.21 -22.78
C ALA A 168 3.36 -1.72 -22.23
N ALA A 169 2.89 -1.17 -21.09
CA ALA A 169 1.59 -1.48 -20.55
C ALA A 169 0.45 -1.01 -21.48
N GLU A 170 0.53 0.22 -22.01
CA GLU A 170 -0.44 0.76 -22.98
C GLU A 170 -0.53 -0.12 -24.23
N GLN A 171 0.62 -0.58 -24.77
CA GLN A 171 0.62 -1.49 -25.92
C GLN A 171 -0.08 -2.81 -25.61
N LEU A 172 0.18 -3.40 -24.43
CA LEU A 172 -0.50 -4.62 -24.01
C LEU A 172 -2.01 -4.40 -23.83
N TRP A 173 -2.43 -3.27 -23.28
CA TRP A 173 -3.86 -2.96 -23.14
C TRP A 173 -4.55 -2.82 -24.50
N ASP A 174 -3.88 -2.22 -25.48
CA ASP A 174 -4.37 -2.14 -26.85
C ASP A 174 -4.45 -3.54 -27.49
N ASP A 175 -3.41 -4.36 -27.38
CA ASP A 175 -3.35 -5.72 -27.93
C ASP A 175 -4.44 -6.63 -27.35
N PHE A 176 -4.78 -6.46 -26.06
CA PHE A 176 -5.84 -7.21 -25.39
C PHE A 176 -7.23 -6.59 -25.52
N GLY A 177 -7.34 -5.41 -26.14
CA GLY A 177 -8.63 -4.69 -26.20
C GLY A 177 -9.18 -4.35 -24.81
N THR A 178 -8.31 -3.98 -23.87
CA THR A 178 -8.66 -3.79 -22.47
C THR A 178 -9.66 -2.64 -22.25
N TYR A 179 -9.56 -1.59 -23.06
CA TYR A 179 -10.42 -0.41 -23.00
C TYR A 179 -11.37 -0.35 -24.19
N ALA A 180 -12.62 0.03 -23.93
CA ALA A 180 -13.64 0.17 -24.99
C ALA A 180 -13.42 1.42 -25.89
N GLU A 181 -12.69 2.41 -25.37
CA GLU A 181 -12.39 3.67 -26.05
C GLU A 181 -10.87 3.94 -25.97
N LYS A 182 -10.31 4.52 -27.03
CA LYS A 182 -8.91 4.94 -27.11
C LYS A 182 -8.74 6.40 -26.73
#